data_f98010e95909c8461c06634f46b835a3
#
_entry.id   f98010e95909c8461c06634f46b835a3
#
_cell.length_a   1.000
_cell.length_b   1.000
_cell.length_c   1.000
_cell.angle_alpha   90.00
_cell.angle_beta   90.00
_cell.angle_gamma   90.00
#
_symmetry.space_group_name_H-M   'P 1'
#
loop_
_entity.id
_entity.type
_entity.pdbx_description
1 polymer ?
#
loop_
_entity_poly.entity_id
_entity_poly.type
_entity_poly.pdbx_seq_one_letter_code
_entity_poly.pdbx_strand_id
1 'polypeptide(L)'
;MAALVMVLIAGLLGSADADTTDDQGGVQGVPPEYEPWIRKAVAECRHPELTAALMAAQIQQESGFNAGAGSHAGAQGPAQFVPGTWATWGQDADANGRTDPHDIGDAVIAQGRLMCSLLGSAKESRYRDDPRRLALAGYNAGWGAVQRFGGVPPVTFANGETYHYVRIIMASMKKFEAAGPVGTLAVHGSGRGPDALRRAAHYIGTPYSYGGGTPNGPGTGFCDGTNGYANGRCLAESTVGFDCSSLVQYGYWPDVQLPRTAAAQYNATSDRPVTRGNLKPGDLVFWADRSGFIYHVGLYAGEGRVLHAPRTSRDVQVQPLDTAMPAADYHGATRS
;
A
#
# COMPACT_ATOMS: atom_id res chain seq x y z
N MET A 1 -68.67 13.96 -2.82
CA MET A 1 -67.40 14.73 -2.73
C MET A 1 -66.60 14.15 -1.60
N ALA A 2 -65.63 13.30 -1.90
CA ALA A 2 -64.72 12.71 -0.91
C ALA A 2 -63.32 13.27 -1.20
N ALA A 3 -62.76 14.00 -0.24
CA ALA A 3 -61.43 14.56 -0.32
C ALA A 3 -60.40 13.50 0.07
N LEU A 4 -59.48 13.20 -0.86
CA LEU A 4 -58.36 12.29 -0.68
C LEU A 4 -57.19 13.09 -0.07
N VAL A 5 -56.87 12.78 1.19
CA VAL A 5 -55.66 13.34 1.86
C VAL A 5 -54.45 12.50 1.46
N MET A 6 -53.56 13.11 0.71
CA MET A 6 -52.25 12.52 0.34
C MET A 6 -51.25 12.79 1.45
N VAL A 7 -50.84 11.76 2.19
CA VAL A 7 -49.74 11.82 3.16
C VAL A 7 -48.43 11.60 2.41
N LEU A 8 -47.60 12.66 2.31
CA LEU A 8 -46.22 12.60 1.84
C LEU A 8 -45.36 12.02 2.95
N ILE A 9 -44.91 10.78 2.79
CA ILE A 9 -43.84 10.20 3.59
C ILE A 9 -42.50 10.62 2.94
N ALA A 10 -41.81 11.57 3.55
CA ALA A 10 -40.43 11.88 3.23
C ALA A 10 -39.54 10.75 3.74
N GLY A 11 -39.13 9.85 2.81
CA GLY A 11 -38.10 8.88 3.10
C GLY A 11 -36.76 9.56 3.21
N LEU A 12 -36.15 9.57 4.39
CA LEU A 12 -34.71 9.82 4.56
C LEU A 12 -33.96 8.63 3.94
N LEU A 13 -33.44 8.85 2.76
CA LEU A 13 -32.37 8.00 2.21
C LEU A 13 -31.08 8.36 2.94
N GLY A 14 -30.78 7.63 4.00
CA GLY A 14 -29.45 7.59 4.57
C GLY A 14 -28.49 7.00 3.55
N SER A 15 -27.56 7.80 3.08
CA SER A 15 -26.38 7.34 2.35
C SER A 15 -25.62 6.42 3.29
N ALA A 16 -25.68 5.12 3.07
CA ALA A 16 -24.73 4.19 3.63
C ALA A 16 -23.42 4.41 2.86
N ASP A 17 -22.50 5.17 3.44
CA ASP A 17 -21.11 5.14 3.03
C ASP A 17 -20.63 3.71 3.27
N ALA A 18 -20.46 2.98 2.18
CA ALA A 18 -19.79 1.70 2.20
C ALA A 18 -18.33 1.97 2.51
N ASP A 19 -17.96 1.82 3.78
CA ASP A 19 -16.59 1.74 4.25
C ASP A 19 -15.98 0.46 3.65
N THR A 20 -15.47 0.57 2.42
CA THR A 20 -14.66 -0.46 1.79
C THR A 20 -13.32 -0.46 2.51
N THR A 21 -13.19 -1.35 3.49
CA THR A 21 -11.89 -1.71 4.07
C THR A 21 -10.96 -2.15 2.95
N ASP A 22 -10.07 -1.24 2.54
CA ASP A 22 -9.05 -1.46 1.53
C ASP A 22 -7.92 -2.32 2.15
N ASP A 23 -8.16 -3.64 2.21
CA ASP A 23 -7.20 -4.67 2.64
C ASP A 23 -6.31 -5.12 1.46
N GLN A 24 -5.97 -4.19 0.57
CA GLN A 24 -5.05 -4.45 -0.54
C GLN A 24 -3.64 -4.03 -0.15
N GLY A 25 -2.80 -5.01 0.12
CA GLY A 25 -1.40 -4.82 0.51
C GLY A 25 -0.68 -3.73 -0.29
N GLY A 26 0.08 -2.88 0.40
CA GLY A 26 0.84 -1.79 -0.22
C GLY A 26 1.74 -2.29 -1.36
N VAL A 27 2.03 -1.43 -2.32
CA VAL A 27 2.99 -1.69 -3.41
C VAL A 27 4.23 -0.82 -3.18
N GLN A 28 5.44 -1.39 -3.39
CA GLN A 28 6.70 -0.65 -3.29
C GLN A 28 7.47 -0.68 -4.62
N GLY A 29 8.44 0.23 -4.78
CA GLY A 29 9.30 0.27 -5.96
C GLY A 29 8.55 0.64 -7.26
N VAL A 30 7.41 1.27 -7.14
CA VAL A 30 6.58 1.81 -8.23
C VAL A 30 6.79 3.31 -8.30
N PRO A 31 6.93 3.92 -9.50
CA PRO A 31 6.94 5.37 -9.63
C PRO A 31 5.64 5.98 -9.07
N PRO A 32 5.73 7.11 -8.34
CA PRO A 32 4.57 7.69 -7.62
C PRO A 32 3.35 7.97 -8.51
N GLU A 33 3.57 8.30 -9.77
CA GLU A 33 2.51 8.59 -10.76
C GLU A 33 1.69 7.36 -11.15
N TYR A 34 2.23 6.14 -10.97
CA TYR A 34 1.53 4.88 -11.27
C TYR A 34 0.74 4.33 -10.08
N GLU A 35 1.20 4.59 -8.86
CA GLU A 35 0.65 3.96 -7.66
C GLU A 35 -0.85 4.17 -7.47
N PRO A 36 -1.41 5.40 -7.59
CA PRO A 36 -2.84 5.63 -7.42
C PRO A 36 -3.70 4.83 -8.40
N TRP A 37 -3.23 4.70 -9.65
CA TRP A 37 -3.93 3.99 -10.71
C TRP A 37 -3.88 2.48 -10.52
N ILE A 38 -2.73 1.95 -10.08
CA ILE A 38 -2.60 0.53 -9.72
C ILE A 38 -3.56 0.18 -8.58
N ARG A 39 -3.62 0.99 -7.53
CA ARG A 39 -4.56 0.79 -6.41
C ARG A 39 -6.01 0.82 -6.88
N LYS A 40 -6.38 1.81 -7.70
CA LYS A 40 -7.71 1.93 -8.27
C LYS A 40 -8.07 0.69 -9.11
N ALA A 41 -7.18 0.26 -10.00
CA ALA A 41 -7.40 -0.91 -10.86
C ALA A 41 -7.61 -2.20 -10.05
N VAL A 42 -6.86 -2.38 -8.97
CA VAL A 42 -7.00 -3.53 -8.06
C VAL A 42 -8.32 -3.46 -7.28
N ALA A 43 -8.68 -2.29 -6.75
CA ALA A 43 -9.93 -2.09 -6.01
C ALA A 43 -11.19 -2.33 -6.89
N GLU A 44 -11.11 -2.05 -8.19
CA GLU A 44 -12.20 -2.30 -9.14
C GLU A 44 -12.36 -3.78 -9.51
N CYS A 45 -11.38 -4.64 -9.18
CA CYS A 45 -11.40 -6.05 -9.53
C CYS A 45 -11.94 -6.93 -8.40
N ARG A 46 -12.96 -7.73 -8.70
CA ARG A 46 -13.55 -8.70 -7.75
C ARG A 46 -12.68 -9.93 -7.44
N HIS A 47 -11.56 -10.11 -8.15
CA HIS A 47 -10.67 -11.27 -8.00
C HIS A 47 -9.45 -10.88 -7.16
N PRO A 48 -9.31 -11.39 -5.93
CA PRO A 48 -8.22 -11.01 -5.01
C PRO A 48 -6.83 -11.43 -5.51
N GLU A 49 -6.77 -12.27 -6.54
CA GLU A 49 -5.53 -12.64 -7.22
C GLU A 49 -4.91 -11.47 -8.00
N LEU A 50 -5.70 -10.43 -8.37
CA LEU A 50 -5.17 -9.19 -8.93
C LEU A 50 -4.63 -8.32 -7.80
N THR A 51 -3.36 -8.42 -7.51
CA THR A 51 -2.69 -7.62 -6.49
C THR A 51 -1.94 -6.43 -7.09
N ALA A 52 -1.69 -5.40 -6.30
CA ALA A 52 -0.89 -4.27 -6.74
C ALA A 52 0.53 -4.69 -7.16
N ALA A 53 1.11 -5.68 -6.49
CA ALA A 53 2.41 -6.26 -6.85
C ALA A 53 2.38 -6.98 -8.21
N LEU A 54 1.30 -7.69 -8.54
CA LEU A 54 1.14 -8.33 -9.86
C LEU A 54 1.05 -7.28 -10.96
N MET A 55 0.23 -6.25 -10.77
CA MET A 55 0.08 -5.14 -11.72
C MET A 55 1.42 -4.43 -11.94
N ALA A 56 2.12 -4.08 -10.87
CA ALA A 56 3.42 -3.40 -10.95
C ALA A 56 4.49 -4.26 -11.64
N ALA A 57 4.58 -5.55 -11.29
CA ALA A 57 5.50 -6.49 -11.93
C ALA A 57 5.24 -6.63 -13.42
N GLN A 58 3.98 -6.61 -13.82
CA GLN A 58 3.58 -6.67 -15.22
C GLN A 58 3.96 -5.38 -15.97
N ILE A 59 3.64 -4.18 -15.46
CA ILE A 59 4.03 -2.90 -16.06
C ILE A 59 5.56 -2.79 -16.19
N GLN A 60 6.30 -3.25 -15.18
CA GLN A 60 7.77 -3.29 -15.24
C GLN A 60 8.25 -4.20 -16.38
N GLN A 61 7.59 -5.33 -16.63
CA GLN A 61 7.95 -6.24 -17.71
C GLN A 61 7.55 -5.70 -19.09
N GLU A 62 6.40 -5.02 -19.19
CA GLU A 62 5.89 -4.46 -20.45
C GLU A 62 6.75 -3.27 -20.94
N SER A 63 7.07 -2.34 -20.06
CA SER A 63 7.67 -1.06 -20.46
C SER A 63 8.75 -0.52 -19.53
N GLY A 64 8.96 -1.12 -18.36
CA GLY A 64 9.80 -0.54 -17.31
C GLY A 64 9.21 0.74 -16.72
N PHE A 65 7.88 0.88 -16.68
CA PHE A 65 7.16 2.10 -16.30
C PHE A 65 7.39 3.28 -17.26
N ASN A 66 7.65 3.01 -18.53
CA ASN A 66 7.80 4.05 -19.56
C ASN A 66 6.46 4.30 -20.26
N ALA A 67 5.81 5.42 -19.95
CA ALA A 67 4.55 5.81 -20.59
C ALA A 67 4.69 6.02 -22.11
N GLY A 68 5.87 6.44 -22.59
CA GLY A 68 6.17 6.64 -24.01
C GLY A 68 6.59 5.37 -24.75
N ALA A 69 6.54 4.18 -24.13
CA ALA A 69 7.00 2.94 -24.73
C ALA A 69 6.20 2.58 -25.99
N GLY A 70 6.90 2.04 -26.98
CA GLY A 70 6.30 1.47 -28.19
C GLY A 70 7.13 0.28 -28.70
N SER A 71 6.47 -0.72 -29.27
CA SER A 71 7.14 -1.89 -29.85
C SER A 71 7.06 -1.91 -31.37
N HIS A 72 7.96 -2.66 -32.02
CA HIS A 72 7.90 -2.89 -33.47
C HIS A 72 6.61 -3.62 -33.91
N ALA A 73 5.95 -4.33 -32.99
CA ALA A 73 4.68 -4.98 -33.23
C ALA A 73 3.47 -4.05 -33.05
N GLY A 74 3.71 -2.75 -32.79
CA GLY A 74 2.66 -1.74 -32.64
C GLY A 74 2.01 -1.70 -31.25
N ALA A 75 2.60 -2.32 -30.24
CA ALA A 75 2.16 -2.17 -28.88
C ALA A 75 2.58 -0.78 -28.33
N GLN A 76 1.72 -0.15 -27.52
CA GLN A 76 1.81 1.24 -27.10
C GLN A 76 1.63 1.41 -25.60
N GLY A 77 2.33 2.39 -25.05
CA GLY A 77 2.18 2.88 -23.69
C GLY A 77 2.76 1.93 -22.63
N PRO A 78 2.55 2.25 -21.33
CA PRO A 78 3.17 1.53 -20.23
C PRO A 78 2.69 0.07 -20.09
N ALA A 79 1.49 -0.23 -20.58
CA ALA A 79 0.89 -1.56 -20.54
C ALA A 79 0.95 -2.31 -21.89
N GLN A 80 1.64 -1.74 -22.89
CA GLN A 80 1.91 -2.33 -24.21
C GLN A 80 0.65 -2.84 -24.93
N PHE A 81 -0.41 -2.05 -24.96
CA PHE A 81 -1.61 -2.40 -25.70
C PHE A 81 -1.42 -2.30 -27.21
N VAL A 82 -1.77 -3.36 -27.94
CA VAL A 82 -1.93 -3.27 -29.39
C VAL A 82 -3.28 -2.61 -29.75
N PRO A 83 -3.38 -1.92 -30.91
CA PRO A 83 -4.57 -1.12 -31.26
C PRO A 83 -5.90 -1.88 -31.17
N GLY A 84 -5.93 -3.15 -31.57
CA GLY A 84 -7.15 -3.97 -31.50
C GLY A 84 -7.60 -4.28 -30.07
N THR A 85 -6.65 -4.52 -29.17
CA THR A 85 -6.95 -4.74 -27.76
C THR A 85 -7.32 -3.42 -27.07
N TRP A 86 -6.61 -2.32 -27.42
CA TRP A 86 -6.93 -0.99 -26.91
C TRP A 86 -8.35 -0.55 -27.22
N ALA A 87 -8.82 -0.79 -28.46
CA ALA A 87 -10.18 -0.45 -28.88
C ALA A 87 -11.27 -1.11 -27.99
N THR A 88 -10.95 -2.23 -27.33
CA THR A 88 -11.89 -2.93 -26.47
C THR A 88 -11.76 -2.50 -24.99
N TRP A 89 -10.55 -2.24 -24.51
CA TRP A 89 -10.28 -2.06 -23.09
C TRP A 89 -9.94 -0.63 -22.67
N GLY A 90 -9.49 0.20 -23.64
CA GLY A 90 -9.16 1.61 -23.38
C GLY A 90 -10.38 2.43 -23.02
N GLN A 91 -10.22 3.33 -22.05
CA GLN A 91 -11.20 4.35 -21.69
C GLN A 91 -10.49 5.54 -21.05
N ASP A 92 -11.13 6.70 -21.09
CA ASP A 92 -10.71 7.90 -20.37
C ASP A 92 -10.92 7.68 -18.86
N ALA A 93 -9.86 7.29 -18.14
CA ALA A 93 -9.93 6.90 -16.74
C ALA A 93 -9.69 8.07 -15.77
N ASP A 94 -9.04 9.14 -16.25
CA ASP A 94 -8.73 10.35 -15.50
C ASP A 94 -9.66 11.53 -15.83
N ALA A 95 -10.61 11.33 -16.76
CA ALA A 95 -11.59 12.30 -17.23
C ALA A 95 -10.95 13.54 -17.89
N ASN A 96 -9.81 13.35 -18.59
CA ASN A 96 -9.14 14.43 -19.33
C ASN A 96 -9.73 14.68 -20.73
N GLY A 97 -10.72 13.89 -21.13
CA GLY A 97 -11.40 13.97 -22.44
C GLY A 97 -10.68 13.23 -23.57
N ARG A 98 -9.69 12.39 -23.26
CA ARG A 98 -8.93 11.59 -24.23
C ARG A 98 -8.89 10.14 -23.75
N THR A 99 -8.73 9.23 -24.70
CA THR A 99 -8.48 7.82 -24.44
C THR A 99 -7.16 7.46 -25.12
N ASP A 100 -6.06 7.49 -24.37
CA ASP A 100 -4.71 7.40 -24.89
C ASP A 100 -3.93 6.25 -24.24
N PRO A 101 -3.42 5.25 -24.99
CA PRO A 101 -2.62 4.16 -24.43
C PRO A 101 -1.29 4.63 -23.80
N HIS A 102 -0.86 5.87 -24.07
CA HIS A 102 0.31 6.50 -23.46
C HIS A 102 -0.02 7.26 -22.17
N ASP A 103 -1.30 7.51 -21.88
CA ASP A 103 -1.73 8.04 -20.60
C ASP A 103 -1.64 6.95 -19.52
N ILE A 104 -1.01 7.29 -18.38
CA ILE A 104 -0.76 6.34 -17.31
C ILE A 104 -2.08 5.85 -16.71
N GLY A 105 -3.04 6.75 -16.46
CA GLY A 105 -4.33 6.42 -15.88
C GLY A 105 -5.12 5.47 -16.77
N ASP A 106 -5.27 5.86 -18.04
CA ASP A 106 -6.01 5.08 -19.04
C ASP A 106 -5.41 3.68 -19.21
N ALA A 107 -4.08 3.62 -19.40
CA ALA A 107 -3.39 2.36 -19.65
C ALA A 107 -3.42 1.40 -18.46
N VAL A 108 -3.21 1.89 -17.23
CA VAL A 108 -3.20 1.06 -16.02
C VAL A 108 -4.61 0.56 -15.68
N ILE A 109 -5.64 1.39 -15.83
CA ILE A 109 -7.03 0.95 -15.61
C ILE A 109 -7.44 -0.07 -16.68
N ALA A 110 -7.10 0.16 -17.95
CA ALA A 110 -7.37 -0.81 -19.01
C ALA A 110 -6.67 -2.16 -18.76
N GLN A 111 -5.40 -2.14 -18.33
CA GLN A 111 -4.66 -3.34 -17.94
C GLN A 111 -5.35 -4.09 -16.79
N GLY A 112 -5.73 -3.38 -15.72
CA GLY A 112 -6.41 -3.98 -14.58
C GLY A 112 -7.73 -4.66 -14.98
N ARG A 113 -8.52 -4.03 -15.84
CA ARG A 113 -9.79 -4.58 -16.34
C ARG A 113 -9.59 -5.82 -17.20
N LEU A 114 -8.61 -5.81 -18.11
CA LEU A 114 -8.26 -6.97 -18.92
C LEU A 114 -7.77 -8.11 -18.02
N MET A 115 -6.84 -7.85 -17.10
CA MET A 115 -6.35 -8.86 -16.17
C MET A 115 -7.46 -9.42 -15.26
N CYS A 116 -8.36 -8.58 -14.79
CA CYS A 116 -9.51 -9.01 -14.00
C CYS A 116 -10.44 -9.95 -14.78
N SER A 117 -10.70 -9.65 -16.06
CA SER A 117 -11.46 -10.53 -16.96
C SER A 117 -10.76 -11.87 -17.20
N LEU A 118 -9.44 -11.84 -17.43
CA LEU A 118 -8.63 -13.04 -17.64
C LEU A 118 -8.56 -13.92 -16.39
N LEU A 119 -8.47 -13.31 -15.19
CA LEU A 119 -8.56 -14.02 -13.91
C LEU A 119 -9.91 -14.71 -13.74
N GLY A 120 -11.00 -14.04 -14.13
CA GLY A 120 -12.33 -14.67 -14.17
C GLY A 120 -12.34 -15.91 -15.05
N SER A 121 -11.86 -15.79 -16.29
CA SER A 121 -11.74 -16.91 -17.23
C SER A 121 -10.85 -18.03 -16.69
N ALA A 122 -9.74 -17.70 -16.03
CA ALA A 122 -8.84 -18.65 -15.42
C ALA A 122 -9.51 -19.45 -14.29
N LYS A 123 -10.27 -18.79 -13.42
CA LYS A 123 -11.00 -19.44 -12.31
C LYS A 123 -12.18 -20.30 -12.78
N GLU A 124 -12.83 -19.92 -13.86
CA GLU A 124 -13.91 -20.69 -14.47
C GLU A 124 -13.36 -21.89 -15.29
N SER A 125 -12.10 -21.82 -15.70
CA SER A 125 -11.42 -22.91 -16.40
C SER A 125 -11.17 -24.09 -15.45
N ARG A 126 -10.98 -25.28 -16.03
CA ARG A 126 -10.61 -26.48 -15.27
C ARG A 126 -9.09 -26.75 -15.32
N TYR A 127 -8.31 -25.75 -15.75
CA TYR A 127 -6.87 -25.90 -15.88
C TYR A 127 -6.19 -25.92 -14.51
N ARG A 128 -5.26 -26.84 -14.31
CA ARG A 128 -4.53 -27.01 -13.05
C ARG A 128 -3.26 -26.16 -13.04
N ASP A 129 -3.44 -24.82 -13.00
CA ASP A 129 -2.34 -23.86 -12.82
C ASP A 129 -2.84 -22.68 -11.98
N ASP A 130 -1.94 -21.87 -11.48
CA ASP A 130 -2.26 -20.63 -10.75
C ASP A 130 -3.05 -19.67 -11.67
N PRO A 131 -4.23 -19.19 -11.27
CA PRO A 131 -5.04 -18.27 -12.06
C PRO A 131 -4.27 -17.05 -12.56
N ARG A 132 -3.30 -16.54 -11.79
CA ARG A 132 -2.43 -15.42 -12.19
C ARG A 132 -1.55 -15.77 -13.37
N ARG A 133 -0.98 -16.97 -13.38
CA ARG A 133 -0.15 -17.46 -14.49
C ARG A 133 -0.96 -17.62 -15.77
N LEU A 134 -2.17 -18.14 -15.66
CA LEU A 134 -3.10 -18.29 -16.80
C LEU A 134 -3.53 -16.92 -17.33
N ALA A 135 -3.84 -15.97 -16.45
CA ALA A 135 -4.21 -14.60 -16.84
C ALA A 135 -3.04 -13.87 -17.54
N LEU A 136 -1.82 -13.95 -17.02
CA LEU A 136 -0.63 -13.40 -17.66
C LEU A 136 -0.38 -14.01 -19.03
N ALA A 137 -0.53 -15.34 -19.17
CA ALA A 137 -0.42 -16.01 -20.47
C ALA A 137 -1.51 -15.54 -21.45
N GLY A 138 -2.73 -15.34 -20.94
CA GLY A 138 -3.86 -14.80 -21.72
C GLY A 138 -3.63 -13.34 -22.14
N TYR A 139 -2.98 -12.54 -21.31
CA TYR A 139 -2.62 -11.14 -21.63
C TYR A 139 -1.61 -11.09 -22.79
N ASN A 140 -0.53 -11.87 -22.70
CA ASN A 140 0.56 -11.87 -23.68
C ASN A 140 0.18 -12.57 -25.00
N ALA A 141 -0.43 -13.78 -24.93
CA ALA A 141 -0.68 -14.63 -26.11
C ALA A 141 -2.16 -14.74 -26.52
N GLY A 142 -3.05 -14.06 -25.77
CA GLY A 142 -4.50 -14.22 -25.94
C GLY A 142 -5.04 -15.46 -25.21
N TRP A 143 -6.28 -15.38 -24.72
CA TRP A 143 -6.93 -16.48 -24.00
C TRP A 143 -7.07 -17.77 -24.86
N GLY A 144 -7.21 -17.61 -26.19
CA GLY A 144 -7.24 -18.74 -27.13
C GLY A 144 -5.97 -19.62 -27.09
N ALA A 145 -4.81 -19.03 -26.85
CA ALA A 145 -3.57 -19.80 -26.66
C ALA A 145 -3.60 -20.62 -25.37
N VAL A 146 -4.10 -20.03 -24.26
CA VAL A 146 -4.30 -20.72 -22.98
C VAL A 146 -5.24 -21.93 -23.15
N GLN A 147 -6.35 -21.73 -23.87
CA GLN A 147 -7.31 -22.81 -24.17
C GLN A 147 -6.68 -23.91 -25.02
N ARG A 148 -5.94 -23.54 -26.06
CA ARG A 148 -5.28 -24.50 -26.97
C ARG A 148 -4.33 -25.43 -26.24
N PHE A 149 -3.59 -24.91 -25.25
CA PHE A 149 -2.59 -25.69 -24.53
C PHE A 149 -3.10 -26.26 -23.20
N GLY A 150 -4.32 -25.88 -22.78
CA GLY A 150 -4.89 -26.28 -21.51
C GLY A 150 -4.13 -25.72 -20.30
N GLY A 151 -3.47 -24.57 -20.47
CA GLY A 151 -2.60 -23.95 -19.46
C GLY A 151 -1.69 -22.88 -20.07
N VAL A 152 -0.62 -22.53 -19.35
CA VAL A 152 0.43 -21.66 -19.88
C VAL A 152 1.08 -22.31 -21.09
N PRO A 153 1.16 -21.65 -22.27
CA PRO A 153 1.82 -22.19 -23.44
C PRO A 153 3.25 -22.66 -23.17
N PRO A 154 3.69 -23.81 -23.71
CA PRO A 154 5.01 -24.36 -23.44
C PRO A 154 6.12 -23.51 -24.05
N VAL A 155 7.36 -23.72 -23.61
CA VAL A 155 8.54 -22.98 -24.08
C VAL A 155 8.79 -23.11 -25.59
N THR A 156 8.23 -24.13 -26.24
CA THR A 156 8.29 -24.34 -27.71
C THR A 156 7.30 -23.47 -28.49
N PHE A 157 6.32 -22.85 -27.81
CA PHE A 157 5.40 -21.94 -28.45
C PHE A 157 6.00 -20.53 -28.53
N ALA A 158 5.91 -19.86 -29.68
CA ALA A 158 6.39 -18.48 -29.91
C ALA A 158 7.82 -18.25 -29.37
N ASN A 159 8.74 -19.20 -29.60
CA ASN A 159 10.13 -19.17 -29.10
C ASN A 159 10.23 -18.98 -27.57
N GLY A 160 9.21 -19.41 -26.83
CA GLY A 160 9.18 -19.31 -25.37
C GLY A 160 8.77 -17.95 -24.81
N GLU A 161 8.38 -17.00 -25.63
CA GLU A 161 8.03 -15.63 -25.21
C GLU A 161 7.01 -15.64 -24.06
N THR A 162 5.84 -16.23 -24.27
CA THR A 162 4.77 -16.28 -23.25
C THR A 162 5.21 -17.06 -22.01
N TYR A 163 5.95 -18.17 -22.19
CA TYR A 163 6.45 -18.96 -21.07
C TYR A 163 7.40 -18.15 -20.17
N HIS A 164 8.33 -17.43 -20.79
CA HIS A 164 9.29 -16.60 -20.05
C HIS A 164 8.64 -15.36 -19.46
N TYR A 165 7.73 -14.71 -20.18
CA TYR A 165 6.93 -13.59 -19.69
C TYR A 165 6.24 -13.91 -18.36
N VAL A 166 5.47 -15.01 -18.32
CA VAL A 166 4.81 -15.45 -17.09
C VAL A 166 5.80 -15.72 -15.97
N ARG A 167 6.91 -16.41 -16.25
CA ARG A 167 7.92 -16.72 -15.23
C ARG A 167 8.60 -15.49 -14.65
N ILE A 168 8.96 -14.54 -15.50
CA ILE A 168 9.65 -13.30 -15.08
C ILE A 168 8.72 -12.49 -14.18
N ILE A 169 7.47 -12.28 -14.59
CA ILE A 169 6.52 -11.48 -13.81
C ILE A 169 6.25 -12.14 -12.46
N MET A 170 5.92 -13.41 -12.43
CA MET A 170 5.67 -14.14 -11.18
C MET A 170 6.87 -14.11 -10.22
N ALA A 171 8.09 -14.18 -10.74
CA ALA A 171 9.30 -14.09 -9.94
C ALA A 171 9.57 -12.66 -9.44
N SER A 172 9.23 -11.65 -10.23
CA SER A 172 9.47 -10.23 -9.89
C SER A 172 8.42 -9.63 -8.97
N MET A 173 7.24 -10.23 -8.82
CA MET A 173 6.18 -9.76 -7.93
C MET A 173 6.70 -9.43 -6.52
N LYS A 174 7.57 -10.30 -5.99
CA LYS A 174 8.16 -10.14 -4.65
C LYS A 174 8.93 -8.83 -4.48
N LYS A 175 9.45 -8.25 -5.57
CA LYS A 175 10.13 -6.94 -5.57
C LYS A 175 9.13 -5.79 -5.33
N PHE A 176 7.89 -5.98 -5.77
CA PHE A 176 6.82 -4.99 -5.70
C PHE A 176 5.82 -5.27 -4.56
N GLU A 177 5.85 -6.49 -4.03
CA GLU A 177 5.21 -6.68 -2.75
C GLU A 177 5.89 -5.68 -1.83
N ALA A 178 5.17 -4.60 -1.43
CA ALA A 178 5.57 -3.88 -0.25
C ALA A 178 5.90 -4.97 0.74
N ALA A 179 7.07 -4.93 1.37
CA ALA A 179 7.41 -5.90 2.40
C ALA A 179 6.12 -6.07 3.17
N GLY A 180 5.39 -7.13 2.83
CA GLY A 180 3.99 -7.27 3.19
C GLY A 180 3.95 -7.04 4.66
N PRO A 181 2.96 -6.40 5.25
CA PRO A 181 3.00 -6.09 6.66
C PRO A 181 3.53 -7.36 7.30
N VAL A 182 4.67 -7.24 7.96
CA VAL A 182 5.19 -8.33 8.78
C VAL A 182 4.09 -8.56 9.82
N GLY A 183 3.15 -9.46 9.49
CA GLY A 183 1.84 -9.61 10.09
C GLY A 183 0.92 -8.42 9.78
N THR A 184 -0.21 -8.65 9.09
CA THR A 184 -1.37 -7.76 9.17
C THR A 184 -1.57 -7.50 10.66
N LEU A 185 -1.33 -6.26 11.09
CA LEU A 185 -1.56 -5.93 12.49
C LEU A 185 -3.07 -5.92 12.69
N ALA A 186 -3.63 -7.06 13.08
CA ALA A 186 -5.03 -7.14 13.46
C ALA A 186 -5.23 -6.26 14.69
N VAL A 187 -5.73 -5.04 14.46
CA VAL A 187 -6.01 -4.10 15.54
C VAL A 187 -7.41 -4.37 16.07
N HIS A 188 -7.49 -5.03 17.21
CA HIS A 188 -8.74 -5.30 17.89
C HIS A 188 -9.19 -4.11 18.74
N GLY A 189 -10.50 -3.91 18.82
CA GLY A 189 -11.12 -2.85 19.61
C GLY A 189 -11.44 -1.58 18.79
N SER A 190 -12.14 -0.66 19.44
CA SER A 190 -12.56 0.63 18.91
C SER A 190 -12.13 1.76 19.83
N GLY A 191 -12.14 2.99 19.34
CA GLY A 191 -11.75 4.21 20.05
C GLY A 191 -10.39 4.74 19.62
N ARG A 192 -10.02 5.91 20.14
CA ARG A 192 -8.87 6.72 19.68
C ARG A 192 -7.57 5.95 19.52
N GLY A 193 -7.21 5.10 20.49
CA GLY A 193 -5.95 4.34 20.43
C GLY A 193 -5.93 3.29 19.31
N PRO A 194 -6.90 2.34 19.27
CA PRO A 194 -7.01 1.40 18.16
C PRO A 194 -7.14 2.07 16.81
N ASP A 195 -7.88 3.18 16.69
CA ASP A 195 -8.06 3.92 15.43
C ASP A 195 -6.74 4.57 14.98
N ALA A 196 -5.99 5.18 15.92
CA ALA A 196 -4.66 5.72 15.65
C ALA A 196 -3.67 4.64 15.20
N LEU A 197 -3.72 3.48 15.84
CA LEU A 197 -2.88 2.34 15.47
C LEU A 197 -3.23 1.81 14.07
N ARG A 198 -4.52 1.71 13.72
CA ARG A 198 -4.96 1.32 12.36
C ARG A 198 -4.44 2.30 11.31
N ARG A 199 -4.62 3.61 11.52
CA ARG A 199 -4.12 4.65 10.61
C ARG A 199 -2.60 4.54 10.41
N ALA A 200 -1.84 4.43 11.49
CA ALA A 200 -0.38 4.31 11.41
C ALA A 200 0.07 2.98 10.76
N ALA A 201 -0.69 1.90 10.92
CA ALA A 201 -0.38 0.59 10.36
C ALA A 201 -0.43 0.56 8.81
N HIS A 202 -1.17 1.45 8.17
CA HIS A 202 -1.15 1.61 6.71
C HIS A 202 0.23 1.96 6.17
N TYR A 203 1.11 2.51 7.01
CA TYR A 203 2.45 2.91 6.62
C TYR A 203 3.55 1.91 7.01
N ILE A 204 3.20 0.69 7.42
CA ILE A 204 4.19 -0.39 7.59
C ILE A 204 4.91 -0.60 6.25
N GLY A 205 6.26 -0.60 6.28
CA GLY A 205 7.10 -0.66 5.08
C GLY A 205 7.49 0.70 4.50
N THR A 206 6.92 1.81 4.98
CA THR A 206 7.35 3.16 4.60
C THR A 206 8.71 3.47 5.23
N PRO A 207 9.67 4.04 4.48
CA PRO A 207 11.00 4.35 5.01
C PRO A 207 10.97 5.30 6.20
N TYR A 208 11.93 5.13 7.11
CA TYR A 208 12.22 6.14 8.12
C TYR A 208 12.89 7.36 7.48
N SER A 209 12.39 8.56 7.79
CA SER A 209 13.01 9.83 7.43
C SER A 209 13.17 10.70 8.68
N TYR A 210 14.41 11.00 9.09
CA TYR A 210 14.67 11.81 10.29
C TYR A 210 14.09 13.22 10.13
N GLY A 211 13.22 13.64 11.03
CA GLY A 211 12.47 14.89 10.91
C GLY A 211 11.37 14.91 9.84
N GLY A 212 11.22 13.80 9.10
CA GLY A 212 10.22 13.66 8.04
C GLY A 212 8.82 13.33 8.57
N GLY A 213 7.84 13.49 7.70
CA GLY A 213 6.43 13.24 8.00
C GLY A 213 5.72 14.37 8.74
N THR A 214 4.40 14.41 8.57
CA THR A 214 3.49 15.39 9.17
C THR A 214 2.19 14.68 9.58
N PRO A 215 1.26 15.34 10.28
CA PRO A 215 -0.08 14.79 10.51
C PRO A 215 -0.87 14.44 9.23
N ASN A 216 -0.43 14.94 8.07
CA ASN A 216 -1.11 14.70 6.79
C ASN A 216 -0.46 13.57 5.96
N GLY A 217 0.65 12.99 6.41
CA GLY A 217 1.31 11.89 5.71
C GLY A 217 2.84 11.93 5.75
N PRO A 218 3.50 11.00 5.03
CA PRO A 218 4.95 10.93 4.95
C PRO A 218 5.52 12.15 4.22
N GLY A 219 6.77 12.50 4.54
CA GLY A 219 7.47 13.63 3.92
C GLY A 219 8.97 13.48 4.07
N THR A 220 9.74 14.32 3.35
CA THR A 220 11.18 14.39 3.53
C THR A 220 11.53 15.05 4.86
N GLY A 221 12.68 14.69 5.38
CA GLY A 221 13.23 15.25 6.62
C GLY A 221 14.46 16.08 6.38
N PHE A 222 15.40 16.03 7.34
CA PHE A 222 16.65 16.76 7.29
C PHE A 222 17.75 15.97 8.00
N CYS A 223 18.99 16.41 7.84
CA CYS A 223 20.14 15.86 8.56
C CYS A 223 20.72 16.93 9.50
N ASP A 224 21.02 16.55 10.74
CA ASP A 224 21.48 17.48 11.79
C ASP A 224 22.98 17.32 12.11
N GLY A 225 23.76 16.66 11.24
CA GLY A 225 25.17 16.34 11.48
C GLY A 225 25.40 14.97 12.15
N THR A 226 24.36 14.39 12.77
CA THR A 226 24.40 13.07 13.40
C THR A 226 23.31 12.16 12.85
N ASN A 227 22.08 12.65 12.80
CA ASN A 227 20.90 11.89 12.39
C ASN A 227 20.53 12.17 10.93
N GLY A 228 19.82 11.24 10.31
CA GLY A 228 19.39 11.33 8.93
C GLY A 228 20.40 10.79 7.91
N TYR A 229 21.59 10.40 8.36
CA TYR A 229 22.66 9.90 7.50
C TYR A 229 22.69 8.38 7.40
N ALA A 230 23.12 7.88 6.22
CA ALA A 230 23.60 6.52 6.04
C ALA A 230 24.80 6.54 5.08
N ASN A 231 25.84 5.77 5.40
CA ASN A 231 27.08 5.68 4.61
C ASN A 231 27.68 7.08 4.26
N GLY A 232 27.64 8.02 5.20
CA GLY A 232 28.15 9.38 5.04
C GLY A 232 27.30 10.31 4.14
N ARG A 233 26.12 9.86 3.67
CA ARG A 233 25.23 10.66 2.84
C ARG A 233 23.97 11.03 3.65
N CYS A 234 23.50 12.26 3.50
CA CYS A 234 22.21 12.65 4.03
C CYS A 234 21.10 11.94 3.23
N LEU A 235 20.38 11.03 3.86
CA LEU A 235 19.26 10.32 3.24
C LEU A 235 17.94 11.00 3.55
N ALA A 236 17.78 11.62 4.72
CA ALA A 236 16.52 12.17 5.16
C ALA A 236 15.95 13.23 4.21
N GLU A 237 16.79 14.05 3.57
CA GLU A 237 16.36 15.09 2.64
C GLU A 237 15.76 14.55 1.32
N SER A 238 16.10 13.32 0.95
CA SER A 238 15.61 12.66 -0.26
C SER A 238 14.66 11.49 0.00
N THR A 239 14.49 11.11 1.28
CA THR A 239 13.62 9.99 1.67
C THR A 239 12.26 10.51 2.12
N VAL A 240 11.21 10.17 1.39
CA VAL A 240 9.83 10.42 1.82
C VAL A 240 9.43 9.33 2.81
N GLY A 241 9.15 9.71 4.05
CA GLY A 241 8.86 8.77 5.12
C GLY A 241 8.39 9.44 6.40
N PHE A 242 8.44 8.72 7.50
CA PHE A 242 8.14 9.21 8.84
C PHE A 242 9.36 9.05 9.75
N ASP A 243 9.50 9.96 10.72
CA ASP A 243 10.20 9.62 11.96
C ASP A 243 9.24 9.00 12.99
N CYS A 244 9.76 8.60 14.15
CA CYS A 244 8.98 7.91 15.17
C CYS A 244 7.77 8.74 15.65
N SER A 245 7.97 10.02 15.90
CA SER A 245 6.96 10.91 16.47
C SER A 245 5.96 11.43 15.43
N SER A 246 6.38 11.64 14.19
CA SER A 246 5.46 12.02 13.11
C SER A 246 4.50 10.89 12.71
N LEU A 247 4.97 9.62 12.77
CA LEU A 247 4.09 8.46 12.58
C LEU A 247 2.99 8.43 13.66
N VAL A 248 3.35 8.69 14.92
CA VAL A 248 2.39 8.75 16.03
C VAL A 248 1.45 9.94 15.87
N GLN A 249 1.96 11.13 15.47
CA GLN A 249 1.12 12.27 15.15
C GLN A 249 0.08 11.92 14.08
N TYR A 250 0.52 11.36 12.96
CA TYR A 250 -0.34 10.94 11.86
C TYR A 250 -1.43 9.97 12.35
N GLY A 251 -1.05 8.96 13.12
CA GLY A 251 -1.99 7.99 13.65
C GLY A 251 -3.11 8.63 14.47
N TYR A 252 -2.79 9.60 15.30
CA TYR A 252 -3.75 10.26 16.17
C TYR A 252 -4.52 11.44 15.54
N TRP A 253 -4.03 11.99 14.43
CA TRP A 253 -4.69 13.09 13.73
C TRP A 253 -5.97 12.62 13.00
N PRO A 254 -7.08 13.42 12.96
CA PRO A 254 -7.26 14.72 13.59
C PRO A 254 -7.79 14.65 15.04
N ASP A 255 -8.06 13.45 15.58
CA ASP A 255 -8.76 13.26 16.85
C ASP A 255 -7.98 13.80 18.04
N VAL A 256 -6.65 13.74 17.96
CA VAL A 256 -5.73 14.28 18.96
C VAL A 256 -4.54 14.96 18.28
N GLN A 257 -4.29 16.20 18.63
CA GLN A 257 -3.16 16.98 18.15
C GLN A 257 -1.94 16.77 19.06
N LEU A 258 -1.14 15.75 18.77
CA LEU A 258 0.09 15.50 19.52
C LEU A 258 1.20 16.46 19.06
N PRO A 259 2.13 16.87 19.96
CA PRO A 259 3.32 17.65 19.59
C PRO A 259 4.25 16.90 18.63
N ARG A 260 5.16 17.68 17.99
CA ARG A 260 6.02 17.13 16.91
C ARG A 260 7.07 16.12 17.39
N THR A 261 7.64 16.24 18.58
CA THR A 261 8.75 15.39 19.04
C THR A 261 8.32 14.36 20.07
N ALA A 262 9.04 13.24 20.16
CA ALA A 262 8.77 12.18 21.12
C ALA A 262 8.76 12.71 22.58
N ALA A 263 9.74 13.55 22.94
CA ALA A 263 9.80 14.17 24.26
C ALA A 263 8.60 15.06 24.54
N ALA A 264 8.17 15.86 23.57
CA ALA A 264 7.00 16.72 23.74
C ALA A 264 5.69 15.91 23.80
N GLN A 265 5.59 14.79 23.07
CA GLN A 265 4.46 13.86 23.16
C GLN A 265 4.38 13.20 24.54
N TYR A 266 5.52 12.78 25.08
CA TYR A 266 5.57 12.26 26.44
C TYR A 266 5.08 13.31 27.44
N ASN A 267 5.61 14.54 27.38
CA ASN A 267 5.19 15.61 28.28
C ASN A 267 3.69 15.92 28.20
N ALA A 268 3.12 15.87 26.98
CA ALA A 268 1.70 16.14 26.73
C ALA A 268 0.76 15.02 27.23
N THR A 269 1.30 13.85 27.57
CA THR A 269 0.52 12.66 27.95
C THR A 269 0.96 12.03 29.26
N SER A 270 1.99 12.57 29.92
CA SER A 270 2.60 12.04 31.14
C SER A 270 1.67 12.03 32.37
N ASP A 271 0.60 12.79 32.32
CA ASP A 271 -0.49 12.81 33.31
C ASP A 271 -1.38 11.55 33.27
N ARG A 272 -1.24 10.74 32.20
CA ARG A 272 -1.99 9.50 31.98
C ARG A 272 -1.06 8.28 31.80
N PRO A 273 -0.23 7.98 32.81
CA PRO A 273 0.73 6.87 32.70
C PRO A 273 0.01 5.52 32.64
N VAL A 274 0.60 4.61 31.87
CA VAL A 274 0.10 3.25 31.71
C VAL A 274 1.19 2.28 32.16
N THR A 275 0.88 1.41 33.10
CA THR A 275 1.80 0.33 33.47
C THR A 275 1.89 -0.72 32.38
N ARG A 276 3.04 -1.37 32.25
CA ARG A 276 3.32 -2.34 31.19
C ARG A 276 2.27 -3.46 31.09
N GLY A 277 1.74 -3.92 32.22
CA GLY A 277 0.69 -4.96 32.25
C GLY A 277 -0.69 -4.48 31.81
N ASN A 278 -0.91 -3.16 31.73
CA ASN A 278 -2.18 -2.54 31.37
C ASN A 278 -2.16 -1.87 29.98
N LEU A 279 -1.12 -2.15 29.19
CA LEU A 279 -1.00 -1.64 27.83
C LEU A 279 -2.15 -2.12 26.94
N LYS A 280 -2.71 -1.19 26.16
CA LYS A 280 -3.76 -1.44 25.18
C LYS A 280 -3.34 -0.95 23.78
N PRO A 281 -3.85 -1.52 22.70
CA PRO A 281 -3.56 -1.06 21.35
C PRO A 281 -3.71 0.45 21.21
N GLY A 282 -2.67 1.11 20.68
CA GLY A 282 -2.59 2.56 20.52
C GLY A 282 -1.92 3.31 21.68
N ASP A 283 -1.69 2.72 22.84
CA ASP A 283 -0.93 3.41 23.89
C ASP A 283 0.46 3.83 23.37
N LEU A 284 0.90 5.01 23.76
CA LEU A 284 2.21 5.54 23.38
C LEU A 284 3.27 4.90 24.27
N VAL A 285 4.29 4.32 23.69
CA VAL A 285 5.42 3.71 24.39
C VAL A 285 6.69 4.50 24.11
N PHE A 286 7.45 4.81 25.15
CA PHE A 286 8.60 5.72 25.09
C PHE A 286 9.90 5.08 25.55
N TRP A 287 11.00 5.53 24.94
CA TRP A 287 12.36 5.18 25.31
C TRP A 287 13.18 6.43 25.55
N ALA A 288 13.99 6.39 26.60
CA ALA A 288 14.87 7.48 27.00
C ALA A 288 16.33 7.01 27.06
N ASP A 289 17.24 7.90 26.81
CA ASP A 289 18.64 7.66 27.04
C ASP A 289 18.99 7.73 28.54
N ARG A 290 20.26 7.50 28.88
CA ARG A 290 20.75 7.52 30.25
C ARG A 290 20.59 8.88 30.95
N SER A 291 20.41 9.96 30.23
CA SER A 291 20.15 11.31 30.78
C SER A 291 18.67 11.51 31.09
N GLY A 292 17.80 10.57 30.69
CA GLY A 292 16.36 10.70 30.80
C GLY A 292 15.72 11.45 29.60
N PHE A 293 16.50 11.76 28.56
CA PHE A 293 15.96 12.38 27.34
C PHE A 293 15.19 11.37 26.52
N ILE A 294 13.90 11.64 26.29
CA ILE A 294 13.00 10.79 25.46
C ILE A 294 13.38 10.98 24.00
N TYR A 295 13.99 9.98 23.41
CA TYR A 295 14.46 10.03 22.02
C TYR A 295 13.60 9.23 21.05
N HIS A 296 12.72 8.34 21.55
CA HIS A 296 11.90 7.49 20.70
C HIS A 296 10.50 7.24 21.25
N VAL A 297 9.55 7.03 20.31
CA VAL A 297 8.15 6.71 20.61
C VAL A 297 7.61 5.72 19.60
N GLY A 298 6.66 4.87 20.03
CA GLY A 298 5.88 3.98 19.17
C GLY A 298 4.47 3.78 19.70
N LEU A 299 3.64 3.10 18.94
CA LEU A 299 2.28 2.73 19.31
C LEU A 299 2.26 1.26 19.74
N TYR A 300 1.79 0.98 20.95
CA TYR A 300 1.60 -0.41 21.37
C TYR A 300 0.60 -1.11 20.45
N ALA A 301 1.01 -2.24 19.90
CA ALA A 301 0.28 -2.97 18.88
C ALA A 301 -0.52 -4.18 19.40
N GLY A 302 -0.48 -4.39 20.73
CA GLY A 302 -1.02 -5.60 21.35
C GLY A 302 0.01 -6.75 21.40
N GLU A 303 -0.24 -7.74 22.24
CA GLU A 303 0.57 -8.97 22.31
C GLU A 303 2.07 -8.74 22.53
N GLY A 304 2.43 -7.73 23.32
CA GLY A 304 3.84 -7.39 23.59
C GLY A 304 4.59 -6.83 22.38
N ARG A 305 3.88 -6.24 21.39
CA ARG A 305 4.46 -5.66 20.17
C ARG A 305 4.27 -4.15 20.12
N VAL A 306 5.08 -3.47 19.31
CA VAL A 306 5.01 -2.03 19.06
C VAL A 306 5.15 -1.75 17.56
N LEU A 307 4.30 -0.86 17.05
CA LEU A 307 4.43 -0.25 15.72
C LEU A 307 5.22 1.04 15.86
N HIS A 308 6.31 1.17 15.11
CA HIS A 308 7.14 2.36 15.13
C HIS A 308 7.93 2.57 13.83
N ALA A 309 8.45 3.77 13.63
CA ALA A 309 9.48 4.11 12.64
C ALA A 309 10.84 4.12 13.40
N PRO A 310 11.71 3.12 13.25
CA PRO A 310 12.82 2.91 14.19
C PRO A 310 14.00 3.85 14.00
N ARG A 311 14.56 3.96 12.80
CA ARG A 311 15.74 4.77 12.47
C ARG A 311 16.02 4.80 10.97
N THR A 312 16.92 5.66 10.53
CA THR A 312 17.45 5.75 9.15
C THR A 312 17.85 4.37 8.62
N SER A 313 17.53 4.09 7.35
CA SER A 313 17.73 2.82 6.66
C SER A 313 16.87 1.64 7.18
N ARG A 314 15.82 1.96 7.90
CA ARG A 314 14.78 1.01 8.31
C ARG A 314 13.43 1.57 7.95
N ASP A 315 12.44 0.68 7.85
CA ASP A 315 11.07 1.04 7.53
C ASP A 315 10.19 1.02 8.79
N VAL A 316 9.04 1.67 8.71
CA VAL A 316 7.96 1.51 9.69
C VAL A 316 7.63 0.03 9.82
N GLN A 317 7.64 -0.48 11.04
CA GLN A 317 7.50 -1.92 11.27
C GLN A 317 6.90 -2.23 12.64
N VAL A 318 6.40 -3.45 12.79
CA VAL A 318 5.98 -4.01 14.08
C VAL A 318 7.11 -4.89 14.63
N GLN A 319 7.52 -4.62 15.86
CA GLN A 319 8.55 -5.40 16.55
C GLN A 319 8.10 -5.82 17.95
N PRO A 320 8.69 -6.88 18.54
CA PRO A 320 8.49 -7.15 19.96
C PRO A 320 8.95 -5.95 20.79
N LEU A 321 8.14 -5.54 21.77
CA LEU A 321 8.39 -4.38 22.62
C LEU A 321 9.76 -4.43 23.31
N ASP A 322 10.20 -5.63 23.67
CA ASP A 322 11.47 -5.83 24.38
C ASP A 322 12.71 -5.68 23.51
N THR A 323 12.57 -5.71 22.19
CA THR A 323 13.68 -5.66 21.24
C THR A 323 13.55 -4.53 20.23
N ALA A 324 12.47 -3.76 20.29
CA ALA A 324 12.22 -2.64 19.39
C ALA A 324 13.30 -1.55 19.51
N MET A 325 13.69 -1.25 20.73
CA MET A 325 14.81 -0.39 21.13
C MET A 325 15.60 -1.09 22.26
N PRO A 326 16.77 -0.57 22.67
CA PRO A 326 17.49 -1.16 23.80
C PRO A 326 16.57 -1.32 25.02
N ALA A 327 16.52 -2.51 25.60
CA ALA A 327 15.60 -2.81 26.71
C ALA A 327 15.82 -1.92 27.95
N ALA A 328 17.08 -1.50 28.18
CA ALA A 328 17.42 -0.61 29.29
C ALA A 328 16.87 0.83 29.11
N ASP A 329 16.51 1.21 27.90
CA ASP A 329 16.02 2.54 27.56
C ASP A 329 14.48 2.64 27.66
N TYR A 330 13.78 1.53 27.93
CA TYR A 330 12.33 1.58 28.12
C TYR A 330 11.97 2.53 29.28
N HIS A 331 11.34 3.64 28.95
CA HIS A 331 11.01 4.70 29.91
C HIS A 331 9.61 4.51 30.51
N GLY A 332 8.65 4.07 29.70
CA GLY A 332 7.28 3.89 30.14
C GLY A 332 6.27 4.06 29.01
N ALA A 333 5.01 4.13 29.39
CA ALA A 333 3.92 4.33 28.43
C ALA A 333 2.86 5.29 28.97
N THR A 334 2.13 5.92 28.06
CA THR A 334 1.02 6.81 28.37
C THR A 334 -0.17 6.54 27.44
N ARG A 335 -1.34 7.03 27.82
CA ARG A 335 -2.55 6.94 27.00
C ARG A 335 -3.00 8.32 26.54
N SER A 336 -3.34 8.47 25.29
CA SER A 336 -3.84 9.72 24.72
C SER A 336 -5.36 9.89 24.87
#